data_3fd862f1584de3cfa0499417549d9711
#
_entry.id   3fd862f1584de3cfa0499417549d9711
#
_cell.length_a   1.000
_cell.length_b   1.000
_cell.length_c   1.000
_cell.angle_alpha   90.00
_cell.angle_beta   90.00
_cell.angle_gamma   90.00
#
_symmetry.space_group_name_H-M   'P 1'
#
loop_
_entity.id
_entity.type
_entity.pdbx_description
1 polymer ?
#
loop_
_entity_poly.entity_id
_entity_poly.type
_entity_poly.pdbx_seq_one_letter_code
_entity_poly.pdbx_strand_id
1 'polypeptide(L)'
;MSEVVRRALFLAPGLALASAVSAQTPVARAVMVSTWDFGRVANAAGIEVRRARGSALDMVEAGGRVIESDPDNTSVGVGGYPDRDGRVTLDACVMNWNGDIGAVCALEDIAHPVSVARAVMEKTPHTMLVGEGARRFALDQAFETAVMPSPSAEAAWREWLKTSTYAPVSNRENTEWRSMPGGPGNHDTIGLLAIGLDGHMAGACTTSGLAFKMRGRVGDSPIIGAGLFVDDEVGAATATGVGEDVVRVAGSHAVVEAIRQGKSPTEACRSVIERLARLRGTAVADHQVAFWPCRNRGNGAAGRSSPVSPSP
;
A
#
# COMPACT_ATOMS: atom_id res chain seq x y z
N MET A 1 11.20 53.57 28.67
CA MET A 1 9.80 53.97 28.73
C MET A 1 9.05 53.08 27.74
N SER A 2 8.25 52.23 28.24
CA SER A 2 7.60 51.13 27.57
C SER A 2 6.23 51.52 27.04
N GLU A 3 5.98 51.32 25.78
CA GLU A 3 4.64 51.43 25.21
C GLU A 3 4.05 50.00 25.02
N VAL A 4 3.02 49.73 25.82
CA VAL A 4 2.24 48.53 25.78
C VAL A 4 1.17 48.69 24.72
N VAL A 5 1.30 47.95 23.62
CA VAL A 5 0.26 47.87 22.57
C VAL A 5 -0.87 47.00 23.07
N ARG A 6 -1.99 47.59 23.41
CA ARG A 6 -3.26 46.88 23.71
C ARG A 6 -3.86 46.41 22.39
N ARG A 7 -3.89 45.08 22.16
CA ARG A 7 -4.74 44.49 21.10
C ARG A 7 -6.19 44.48 21.57
N ALA A 8 -7.01 45.30 20.91
CA ALA A 8 -8.46 45.20 21.07
C ALA A 8 -8.97 43.93 20.36
N LEU A 9 -9.55 43.03 21.15
CA LEU A 9 -10.24 41.84 20.66
C LEU A 9 -11.66 42.30 20.22
N PHE A 10 -11.93 42.37 18.92
CA PHE A 10 -13.29 42.52 18.41
C PHE A 10 -13.98 41.16 18.47
N LEU A 11 -14.90 41.00 19.43
CA LEU A 11 -15.87 39.91 19.39
C LEU A 11 -16.92 40.24 18.33
N ALA A 12 -16.82 39.58 17.18
CA ALA A 12 -17.95 39.49 16.25
C ALA A 12 -18.95 38.47 16.76
N PRO A 13 -20.28 38.73 16.69
CA PRO A 13 -21.26 37.71 17.09
C PRO A 13 -21.14 36.50 16.14
N GLY A 14 -20.80 35.36 16.70
CA GLY A 14 -20.67 34.14 15.95
C GLY A 14 -22.00 33.70 15.36
N LEU A 15 -22.12 33.75 14.02
CA LEU A 15 -23.02 32.82 13.34
C LEU A 15 -22.45 31.41 13.57
N ALA A 16 -23.12 30.67 14.44
CA ALA A 16 -22.93 29.23 14.52
C ALA A 16 -23.45 28.63 13.20
N LEU A 17 -22.56 28.47 12.21
CA LEU A 17 -22.77 27.55 11.11
C LEU A 17 -22.78 26.16 11.76
N ALA A 18 -23.98 25.67 12.07
CA ALA A 18 -24.19 24.26 12.31
C ALA A 18 -23.77 23.54 11.02
N SER A 19 -22.55 23.03 11.01
CA SER A 19 -22.13 22.08 9.99
C SER A 19 -23.09 20.89 10.11
N ALA A 20 -24.05 20.81 9.19
CA ALA A 20 -24.86 19.62 9.01
C ALA A 20 -23.87 18.51 8.67
N VAL A 21 -23.53 17.68 9.67
CA VAL A 21 -22.90 16.39 9.43
C VAL A 21 -23.91 15.65 8.56
N SER A 22 -23.61 15.61 7.25
CA SER A 22 -24.35 14.81 6.31
C SER A 22 -24.22 13.37 6.79
N ALA A 23 -25.29 12.83 7.34
CA ALA A 23 -25.37 11.42 7.66
C ALA A 23 -25.16 10.66 6.34
N GLN A 24 -23.99 10.08 6.17
CA GLN A 24 -23.69 9.25 5.01
C GLN A 24 -24.72 8.11 4.99
N THR A 25 -25.44 8.01 3.88
CA THR A 25 -26.37 6.92 3.69
C THR A 25 -25.58 5.62 3.68
N PRO A 26 -25.96 4.60 4.47
CA PRO A 26 -25.20 3.35 4.53
C PRO A 26 -25.01 2.76 3.14
N VAL A 27 -23.78 2.47 2.76
CA VAL A 27 -23.51 1.77 1.51
C VAL A 27 -24.11 0.37 1.61
N ALA A 28 -25.11 0.07 0.78
CA ALA A 28 -25.86 -1.19 0.84
C ALA A 28 -24.98 -2.43 0.62
N ARG A 29 -23.79 -2.25 0.05
CA ARG A 29 -22.77 -3.29 -0.16
C ARG A 29 -21.39 -2.74 0.19
N ALA A 30 -20.69 -3.39 1.13
CA ALA A 30 -19.28 -3.15 1.28
C ALA A 30 -18.55 -3.59 0.01
N VAL A 31 -17.53 -2.85 -0.32
CA VAL A 31 -16.68 -3.14 -1.47
C VAL A 31 -15.28 -3.38 -0.92
N MET A 32 -14.66 -4.45 -1.38
CA MET A 32 -13.23 -4.67 -1.20
C MET A 32 -12.63 -4.99 -2.55
N VAL A 33 -11.54 -4.32 -2.88
CA VAL A 33 -10.76 -4.54 -4.09
C VAL A 33 -9.32 -4.76 -3.73
N SER A 34 -8.66 -5.61 -4.49
CA SER A 34 -7.25 -5.94 -4.30
C SER A 34 -6.55 -6.11 -5.64
N THR A 35 -5.23 -6.00 -5.61
CA THR A 35 -4.39 -6.34 -6.74
C THR A 35 -4.32 -7.86 -6.92
N TRP A 36 -4.07 -8.32 -8.16
CA TRP A 36 -3.75 -9.70 -8.54
C TRP A 36 -4.89 -10.74 -8.31
N ASP A 37 -4.75 -11.90 -8.93
CA ASP A 37 -5.75 -12.97 -8.84
C ASP A 37 -5.83 -13.60 -7.44
N PHE A 38 -4.71 -13.74 -6.74
CA PHE A 38 -4.68 -14.24 -5.37
C PHE A 38 -5.38 -13.29 -4.38
N GLY A 39 -5.55 -12.02 -4.72
CA GLY A 39 -6.35 -11.05 -3.96
C GLY A 39 -7.81 -11.45 -3.76
N ARG A 40 -8.33 -12.43 -4.49
CA ARG A 40 -9.67 -12.98 -4.24
C ARG A 40 -9.79 -13.59 -2.86
N VAL A 41 -8.73 -14.26 -2.38
CA VAL A 41 -8.68 -14.83 -1.03
C VAL A 41 -8.70 -13.71 0.02
N ALA A 42 -7.90 -12.65 -0.22
CA ALA A 42 -7.90 -11.47 0.65
C ALA A 42 -9.28 -10.80 0.71
N ASN A 43 -9.92 -10.62 -0.44
CA ASN A 43 -11.26 -10.03 -0.51
C ASN A 43 -12.29 -10.89 0.23
N ALA A 44 -12.22 -12.21 0.13
CA ALA A 44 -13.11 -13.12 0.86
C ALA A 44 -12.93 -12.96 2.37
N ALA A 45 -11.69 -12.93 2.87
CA ALA A 45 -11.39 -12.72 4.29
C ALA A 45 -11.92 -11.38 4.80
N GLY A 46 -11.72 -10.29 4.06
CA GLY A 46 -12.25 -8.98 4.43
C GLY A 46 -13.79 -8.91 4.44
N ILE A 47 -14.44 -9.61 3.51
CA ILE A 47 -15.90 -9.68 3.48
C ILE A 47 -16.47 -10.45 4.68
N GLU A 48 -15.78 -11.49 5.19
CA GLU A 48 -16.18 -12.16 6.44
C GLU A 48 -16.09 -11.21 7.64
N VAL A 49 -15.00 -10.42 7.73
CA VAL A 49 -14.87 -9.38 8.78
C VAL A 49 -16.03 -8.39 8.72
N ARG A 50 -16.40 -7.95 7.52
CA ARG A 50 -17.56 -7.09 7.33
C ARG A 50 -18.88 -7.75 7.81
N ARG A 51 -19.08 -9.04 7.52
CA ARG A 51 -20.25 -9.78 8.01
C ARG A 51 -20.34 -9.77 9.53
N ALA A 52 -19.18 -9.78 10.19
CA ALA A 52 -19.04 -9.60 11.64
C ALA A 52 -19.11 -8.12 12.09
N ARG A 53 -19.47 -7.19 11.20
CA ARG A 53 -19.56 -5.74 11.43
C ARG A 53 -18.22 -5.04 11.73
N GLY A 54 -17.11 -5.61 11.26
CA GLY A 54 -15.81 -4.93 11.29
C GLY A 54 -15.76 -3.71 10.35
N SER A 55 -14.84 -2.80 10.65
CA SER A 55 -14.57 -1.59 9.88
C SER A 55 -13.87 -1.89 8.55
N ALA A 56 -13.76 -0.87 7.67
CA ALA A 56 -12.94 -0.98 6.46
C ALA A 56 -11.48 -1.32 6.77
N LEU A 57 -10.93 -0.76 7.86
CA LEU A 57 -9.57 -1.06 8.31
C LEU A 57 -9.42 -2.53 8.74
N ASP A 58 -10.38 -3.07 9.47
CA ASP A 58 -10.38 -4.49 9.85
C ASP A 58 -10.45 -5.40 8.62
N MET A 59 -11.20 -4.98 7.59
CA MET A 59 -11.31 -5.73 6.33
C MET A 59 -9.97 -5.82 5.59
N VAL A 60 -9.26 -4.70 5.43
CA VAL A 60 -7.98 -4.68 4.69
C VAL A 60 -6.88 -5.37 5.48
N GLU A 61 -6.87 -5.27 6.81
CA GLU A 61 -5.93 -6.00 7.65
C GLU A 61 -6.14 -7.51 7.52
N ALA A 62 -7.38 -7.99 7.66
CA ALA A 62 -7.67 -9.42 7.53
C ALA A 62 -7.30 -9.96 6.15
N GLY A 63 -7.56 -9.16 5.10
CA GLY A 63 -7.15 -9.49 3.74
C GLY A 63 -5.63 -9.55 3.57
N GLY A 64 -4.89 -8.62 4.16
CA GLY A 64 -3.42 -8.64 4.15
C GLY A 64 -2.87 -9.87 4.88
N ARG A 65 -3.35 -10.12 6.10
CA ARG A 65 -2.89 -11.24 6.95
C ARG A 65 -3.02 -12.60 6.28
N VAL A 66 -4.13 -12.86 5.59
CA VAL A 66 -4.34 -14.17 4.95
C VAL A 66 -3.32 -14.42 3.83
N ILE A 67 -2.93 -13.38 3.10
CA ILE A 67 -1.90 -13.50 2.05
C ILE A 67 -0.50 -13.53 2.66
N GLU A 68 -0.23 -12.76 3.71
CA GLU A 68 1.04 -12.79 4.44
C GLU A 68 1.34 -14.17 5.06
N SER A 69 0.30 -14.95 5.36
CA SER A 69 0.42 -16.32 5.91
C SER A 69 0.61 -17.39 4.85
N ASP A 70 0.46 -17.08 3.57
CA ASP A 70 0.56 -18.05 2.49
C ASP A 70 2.03 -18.36 2.17
N PRO A 71 2.52 -19.58 2.46
CA PRO A 71 3.92 -19.96 2.23
C PRO A 71 4.26 -20.13 0.74
N ASP A 72 3.24 -20.24 -0.11
CA ASP A 72 3.41 -20.40 -1.56
C ASP A 72 3.42 -19.04 -2.28
N ASN A 73 3.05 -17.94 -1.60
CA ASN A 73 3.12 -16.60 -2.14
C ASN A 73 4.56 -16.05 -2.05
N THR A 74 5.25 -15.96 -3.17
CA THR A 74 6.66 -15.59 -3.24
C THR A 74 6.94 -14.08 -3.16
N SER A 75 5.90 -13.25 -3.04
CA SER A 75 5.99 -11.78 -3.09
C SER A 75 5.49 -11.10 -1.83
N VAL A 76 4.76 -11.81 -0.96
CA VAL A 76 4.13 -11.25 0.24
C VAL A 76 4.32 -12.19 1.42
N GLY A 77 4.68 -11.66 2.58
CA GLY A 77 4.69 -12.38 3.83
C GLY A 77 5.73 -13.51 3.93
N VAL A 78 5.34 -14.59 4.59
CA VAL A 78 6.25 -15.68 4.98
C VAL A 78 6.83 -16.49 3.82
N GLY A 79 6.14 -16.53 2.68
CA GLY A 79 6.60 -17.18 1.44
C GLY A 79 7.51 -16.31 0.59
N GLY A 80 7.64 -15.02 0.93
CA GLY A 80 8.35 -14.03 0.13
C GLY A 80 9.82 -14.37 -0.14
N TYR A 81 10.28 -14.03 -1.35
CA TYR A 81 11.68 -14.21 -1.70
C TYR A 81 12.59 -13.30 -0.87
N PRO A 82 13.77 -13.81 -0.45
CA PRO A 82 14.73 -13.03 0.31
C PRO A 82 15.42 -11.96 -0.53
N ASP A 83 16.13 -11.07 0.15
CA ASP A 83 17.13 -10.21 -0.45
C ASP A 83 18.38 -11.01 -0.89
N ARG A 84 19.37 -10.34 -1.50
CA ARG A 84 20.59 -11.00 -1.98
C ARG A 84 21.41 -11.67 -0.88
N ASP A 85 21.23 -11.23 0.38
CA ASP A 85 21.94 -11.76 1.55
C ASP A 85 21.18 -12.92 2.21
N GLY A 86 20.06 -13.35 1.61
CA GLY A 86 19.25 -14.48 2.08
C GLY A 86 18.27 -14.11 3.19
N ARG A 87 17.97 -12.83 3.40
CA ARG A 87 17.02 -12.36 4.42
C ARG A 87 15.71 -11.90 3.80
N VAL A 88 14.60 -12.37 4.32
CA VAL A 88 13.28 -11.84 3.96
C VAL A 88 13.02 -10.59 4.78
N THR A 89 12.78 -9.49 4.09
CA THR A 89 12.37 -8.22 4.71
C THR A 89 11.02 -7.80 4.18
N LEU A 90 10.12 -7.47 5.09
CA LEU A 90 8.72 -7.17 4.81
C LEU A 90 8.43 -5.69 4.99
N ASP A 91 7.62 -5.16 4.09
CA ASP A 91 7.18 -3.77 4.07
C ASP A 91 5.65 -3.74 4.08
N ALA A 92 5.03 -2.88 4.88
CA ALA A 92 3.59 -2.69 4.87
C ALA A 92 3.19 -1.28 5.29
N CYS A 93 2.03 -0.84 4.81
CA CYS A 93 1.35 0.33 5.36
C CYS A 93 -0.17 0.14 5.43
N VAL A 94 -0.78 0.93 6.28
CA VAL A 94 -2.23 1.12 6.36
C VAL A 94 -2.56 2.61 6.37
N MET A 95 -3.71 2.96 5.82
CA MET A 95 -4.26 4.30 5.91
C MET A 95 -5.77 4.24 6.13
N ASN A 96 -6.25 4.99 7.09
CA ASN A 96 -7.66 5.05 7.47
C ASN A 96 -8.33 6.31 6.88
N TRP A 97 -9.64 6.34 6.91
CA TRP A 97 -10.50 7.39 6.36
C TRP A 97 -10.23 8.79 6.94
N ASN A 98 -9.81 8.88 8.21
CA ASN A 98 -9.53 10.12 8.92
C ASN A 98 -8.10 10.65 8.70
N GLY A 99 -7.34 10.02 7.81
CA GLY A 99 -5.95 10.41 7.52
C GLY A 99 -4.91 9.79 8.46
N ASP A 100 -5.31 8.95 9.42
CA ASP A 100 -4.37 8.20 10.26
C ASP A 100 -3.62 7.16 9.42
N ILE A 101 -2.32 7.06 9.63
CA ILE A 101 -1.42 6.19 8.87
C ILE A 101 -0.46 5.44 9.78
N GLY A 102 -0.11 4.23 9.38
CA GLY A 102 0.97 3.46 9.99
C GLY A 102 1.72 2.66 8.94
N ALA A 103 3.03 2.53 9.12
CA ALA A 103 3.87 1.79 8.20
C ALA A 103 5.03 1.10 8.92
N VAL A 104 5.49 0.01 8.32
CA VAL A 104 6.75 -0.67 8.67
C VAL A 104 7.56 -0.95 7.42
N CYS A 105 8.87 -0.79 7.54
CA CYS A 105 9.82 -1.05 6.45
C CYS A 105 10.91 -2.00 6.92
N ALA A 106 11.35 -2.87 6.01
CA ALA A 106 12.45 -3.80 6.26
C ALA A 106 12.28 -4.59 7.57
N LEU A 107 11.05 -4.99 7.88
CA LEU A 107 10.71 -5.78 9.05
C LEU A 107 11.14 -7.22 8.83
N GLU A 108 11.91 -7.79 9.76
CA GLU A 108 12.36 -9.19 9.71
C GLU A 108 11.66 -10.05 10.77
N ASP A 109 11.51 -11.33 10.50
CA ASP A 109 11.08 -12.37 11.43
C ASP A 109 9.68 -12.19 12.06
N ILE A 110 8.82 -11.37 11.49
CA ILE A 110 7.44 -11.15 11.97
C ILE A 110 6.46 -11.54 10.86
N ALA A 111 5.47 -12.39 11.18
CA ALA A 111 4.57 -12.97 10.19
C ALA A 111 3.65 -11.95 9.50
N HIS A 112 3.18 -10.93 10.25
CA HIS A 112 2.11 -10.03 9.80
C HIS A 112 2.50 -8.56 9.83
N PRO A 113 3.30 -8.07 8.86
CA PRO A 113 3.71 -6.68 8.78
C PRO A 113 2.52 -5.70 8.69
N VAL A 114 1.42 -6.07 8.05
CA VAL A 114 0.22 -5.21 7.96
C VAL A 114 -0.38 -4.92 9.33
N SER A 115 -0.40 -5.91 10.23
CA SER A 115 -0.88 -5.73 11.60
C SER A 115 0.08 -4.92 12.45
N VAL A 116 1.39 -5.06 12.22
CA VAL A 116 2.39 -4.21 12.90
C VAL A 116 2.26 -2.76 12.42
N ALA A 117 2.07 -2.52 11.11
CA ALA A 117 1.80 -1.19 10.57
C ALA A 117 0.56 -0.55 11.22
N ARG A 118 -0.53 -1.31 11.37
CA ARG A 118 -1.72 -0.87 12.11
C ARG A 118 -1.41 -0.54 13.56
N ALA A 119 -0.65 -1.37 14.24
CA ALA A 119 -0.25 -1.11 15.63
C ALA A 119 0.62 0.15 15.76
N VAL A 120 1.48 0.45 14.79
CA VAL A 120 2.22 1.72 14.74
C VAL A 120 1.25 2.90 14.71
N MET A 121 0.24 2.85 13.85
CA MET A 121 -0.79 3.89 13.74
C MET A 121 -1.59 4.07 15.03
N GLU A 122 -2.04 2.96 15.64
CA GLU A 122 -2.98 3.00 16.77
C GLU A 122 -2.31 3.21 18.13
N LYS A 123 -1.02 2.85 18.27
CA LYS A 123 -0.36 2.76 19.58
C LYS A 123 0.88 3.65 19.73
N THR A 124 1.24 4.40 18.70
CA THR A 124 2.41 5.28 18.73
C THR A 124 2.07 6.67 18.17
N PRO A 125 2.84 7.72 18.51
CA PRO A 125 2.70 9.02 17.87
C PRO A 125 3.39 9.09 16.49
N HIS A 126 3.91 7.96 15.99
CA HIS A 126 4.70 7.90 14.77
C HIS A 126 3.90 7.28 13.64
N THR A 127 4.28 7.62 12.43
CA THR A 127 3.66 7.09 11.21
C THR A 127 4.42 5.92 10.59
N MET A 128 5.68 5.70 10.97
CA MET A 128 6.52 4.66 10.38
C MET A 128 7.63 4.21 11.33
N LEU A 129 7.85 2.91 11.41
CA LEU A 129 9.00 2.29 12.05
C LEU A 129 9.76 1.43 11.03
N VAL A 130 11.09 1.28 11.20
CA VAL A 130 11.94 0.56 10.25
C VAL A 130 12.86 -0.45 10.91
N GLY A 131 13.17 -1.55 10.21
CA GLY A 131 14.19 -2.54 10.55
C GLY A 131 14.08 -3.07 11.98
N GLU A 132 15.21 -3.11 12.70
CA GLU A 132 15.25 -3.66 14.06
C GLU A 132 14.36 -2.87 15.04
N GLY A 133 14.18 -1.56 14.84
CA GLY A 133 13.25 -0.76 15.64
C GLY A 133 11.79 -1.21 15.48
N ALA A 134 11.38 -1.48 14.25
CA ALA A 134 10.04 -2.02 13.94
C ALA A 134 9.88 -3.43 14.52
N ARG A 135 10.91 -4.28 14.39
CA ARG A 135 10.92 -5.63 14.93
C ARG A 135 10.78 -5.64 16.45
N ARG A 136 11.55 -4.80 17.15
CA ARG A 136 11.46 -4.68 18.61
C ARG A 136 10.08 -4.22 19.04
N PHE A 137 9.53 -3.20 18.39
CA PHE A 137 8.17 -2.75 18.66
C PHE A 137 7.16 -3.88 18.48
N ALA A 138 7.27 -4.66 17.39
CA ALA A 138 6.39 -5.80 17.16
C ALA A 138 6.46 -6.84 18.29
N LEU A 139 7.66 -7.20 18.75
CA LEU A 139 7.84 -8.12 19.87
C LEU A 139 7.28 -7.55 21.19
N ASP A 140 7.49 -6.28 21.47
CA ASP A 140 6.92 -5.59 22.63
C ASP A 140 5.38 -5.55 22.61
N GLN A 141 4.79 -5.62 21.41
CA GLN A 141 3.34 -5.74 21.19
C GLN A 141 2.86 -7.21 21.09
N ALA A 142 3.72 -8.18 21.40
CA ALA A 142 3.45 -9.61 21.37
C ALA A 142 3.04 -10.18 20.00
N PHE A 143 3.54 -9.59 18.91
CA PHE A 143 3.40 -10.18 17.59
C PHE A 143 4.27 -11.45 17.47
N GLU A 144 3.72 -12.46 16.79
CA GLU A 144 4.39 -13.74 16.61
C GLU A 144 5.55 -13.63 15.62
N THR A 145 6.65 -14.33 15.95
CA THR A 145 7.78 -14.49 15.04
C THR A 145 7.50 -15.61 14.03
N ALA A 146 8.09 -15.47 12.82
CA ALA A 146 8.05 -16.48 11.79
C ALA A 146 9.45 -16.84 11.32
N VAL A 147 9.64 -18.10 10.96
CA VAL A 147 10.90 -18.56 10.35
C VAL A 147 10.88 -18.24 8.86
N MET A 148 11.79 -17.38 8.43
CA MET A 148 11.94 -16.96 7.03
C MET A 148 13.42 -16.96 6.64
N PRO A 149 13.77 -17.24 5.36
CA PRO A 149 12.89 -17.63 4.25
C PRO A 149 12.26 -19.02 4.41
N SER A 150 11.19 -19.27 3.66
CA SER A 150 10.64 -20.63 3.51
C SER A 150 11.63 -21.54 2.77
N PRO A 151 11.56 -22.88 2.91
CA PRO A 151 12.47 -23.79 2.21
C PRO A 151 12.47 -23.59 0.68
N SER A 152 11.32 -23.30 0.07
CA SER A 152 11.20 -23.03 -1.36
C SER A 152 11.86 -21.71 -1.76
N ALA A 153 11.66 -20.67 -0.97
CA ALA A 153 12.28 -19.36 -1.19
C ALA A 153 13.81 -19.42 -1.00
N GLU A 154 14.29 -20.16 -0.02
CA GLU A 154 15.72 -20.42 0.17
C GLU A 154 16.34 -21.17 -1.00
N ALA A 155 15.67 -22.20 -1.51
CA ALA A 155 16.13 -22.96 -2.67
C ALA A 155 16.22 -22.06 -3.93
N ALA A 156 15.23 -21.22 -4.17
CA ALA A 156 15.22 -20.26 -5.27
C ALA A 156 16.36 -19.24 -5.16
N TRP A 157 16.63 -18.75 -3.94
CA TRP A 157 17.75 -17.84 -3.69
C TRP A 157 19.11 -18.50 -3.96
N ARG A 158 19.31 -19.74 -3.50
CA ARG A 158 20.54 -20.50 -3.77
C ARG A 158 20.76 -20.76 -5.25
N GLU A 159 19.68 -21.00 -6.01
CA GLU A 159 19.75 -21.15 -7.47
C GLU A 159 20.12 -19.82 -8.15
N TRP A 160 19.47 -18.73 -7.75
CA TRP A 160 19.78 -17.38 -8.24
C TRP A 160 21.26 -17.01 -8.03
N LEU A 161 21.85 -17.33 -6.87
CA LEU A 161 23.25 -17.05 -6.59
C LEU A 161 24.23 -17.67 -7.58
N LYS A 162 23.87 -18.78 -8.25
CA LYS A 162 24.78 -19.46 -9.21
C LYS A 162 24.93 -18.68 -10.51
N THR A 163 23.96 -17.92 -10.90
CA THR A 163 23.89 -17.27 -12.22
C THR A 163 23.72 -15.75 -12.14
N SER A 164 23.56 -15.20 -10.95
CA SER A 164 23.27 -13.78 -10.77
C SER A 164 24.41 -12.88 -11.24
N THR A 165 24.08 -11.96 -12.14
CA THR A 165 24.90 -10.81 -12.48
C THR A 165 24.21 -9.56 -12.01
N TYR A 166 24.86 -8.81 -11.11
CA TYR A 166 24.30 -7.56 -10.62
C TYR A 166 24.74 -6.40 -11.51
N ALA A 167 23.85 -5.92 -12.35
CA ALA A 167 24.09 -4.81 -13.27
C ALA A 167 23.08 -3.66 -13.05
N PRO A 168 23.18 -2.93 -11.92
CA PRO A 168 22.25 -1.88 -11.60
C PRO A 168 22.39 -0.67 -12.50
N VAL A 169 21.28 -0.02 -12.79
CA VAL A 169 21.25 1.33 -13.36
C VAL A 169 20.52 2.26 -12.38
N SER A 170 20.66 3.57 -12.57
CA SER A 170 20.05 4.54 -11.64
C SER A 170 18.57 4.31 -11.43
N ASN A 171 18.17 4.09 -10.17
CA ASN A 171 16.82 3.77 -9.73
C ASN A 171 16.20 2.53 -10.39
N ARG A 172 17.04 1.54 -10.69
CA ARG A 172 16.61 0.22 -11.15
C ARG A 172 17.64 -0.82 -10.71
N GLU A 173 17.20 -1.80 -9.95
CA GLU A 173 18.10 -2.77 -9.33
C GLU A 173 18.69 -3.75 -10.33
N ASN A 174 17.87 -4.27 -11.25
CA ASN A 174 18.28 -5.25 -12.27
C ASN A 174 17.78 -4.86 -13.64
N THR A 175 18.58 -5.07 -14.68
CA THR A 175 18.21 -4.80 -16.07
C THR A 175 17.50 -5.98 -16.75
N GLU A 176 17.71 -7.20 -16.25
CA GLU A 176 17.19 -8.45 -16.82
C GLU A 176 16.04 -9.06 -16.01
N TRP A 177 15.12 -8.24 -15.56
CA TRP A 177 14.01 -8.69 -14.70
C TRP A 177 13.08 -9.73 -15.35
N ARG A 178 13.04 -9.82 -16.69
CA ARG A 178 12.22 -10.79 -17.42
C ARG A 178 12.67 -12.25 -17.25
N SER A 179 13.92 -12.47 -16.88
CA SER A 179 14.52 -13.81 -16.69
C SER A 179 14.61 -14.21 -15.21
N MET A 180 14.24 -13.32 -14.28
CA MET A 180 14.27 -13.65 -12.86
C MET A 180 13.07 -14.50 -12.44
N PRO A 181 13.24 -15.45 -11.49
CA PRO A 181 12.10 -16.00 -10.75
C PRO A 181 11.35 -14.81 -10.15
N GLY A 182 10.11 -14.62 -10.56
CA GLY A 182 9.41 -13.39 -10.25
C GLY A 182 9.19 -12.48 -11.44
N GLY A 183 9.42 -12.92 -12.69
CA GLY A 183 9.13 -12.19 -13.93
C GLY A 183 7.74 -11.52 -13.98
N PRO A 184 7.15 -11.19 -15.14
CA PRO A 184 5.90 -10.41 -15.22
C PRO A 184 4.72 -10.88 -14.37
N GLY A 185 4.81 -12.07 -13.76
CA GLY A 185 3.81 -12.65 -12.87
C GLY A 185 4.16 -12.63 -11.37
N ASN A 186 5.23 -11.97 -10.94
CA ASN A 186 5.71 -12.13 -9.56
C ASN A 186 6.25 -10.85 -8.88
N HIS A 187 5.76 -9.67 -9.28
CA HIS A 187 6.04 -8.40 -8.62
C HIS A 187 4.84 -7.94 -7.79
N ASP A 188 4.40 -8.77 -6.88
CA ASP A 188 3.01 -8.78 -6.53
C ASP A 188 2.78 -8.27 -5.13
N THR A 189 3.17 -7.02 -4.88
CA THR A 189 2.63 -6.26 -3.75
C THR A 189 1.12 -6.41 -3.73
N ILE A 190 0.55 -6.91 -2.66
CA ILE A 190 -0.88 -6.83 -2.50
C ILE A 190 -1.26 -5.45 -1.97
N GLY A 191 -2.04 -4.73 -2.77
CA GLY A 191 -2.73 -3.53 -2.38
C GLY A 191 -4.20 -3.84 -2.15
N LEU A 192 -4.75 -3.32 -1.07
CA LEU A 192 -6.10 -3.60 -0.59
C LEU A 192 -6.81 -2.28 -0.33
N LEU A 193 -8.03 -2.13 -0.85
CA LEU A 193 -8.91 -1.00 -0.57
C LEU A 193 -10.27 -1.51 -0.15
N ALA A 194 -10.86 -0.94 0.89
CA ALA A 194 -12.19 -1.29 1.34
C ALA A 194 -13.06 -0.06 1.63
N ILE A 195 -14.37 -0.23 1.47
CA ILE A 195 -15.40 0.69 1.96
C ILE A 195 -16.24 -0.09 2.97
N GLY A 196 -16.33 0.43 4.18
CA GLY A 196 -17.11 -0.15 5.29
C GLY A 196 -18.61 0.03 5.13
N LEU A 197 -19.37 -0.51 6.08
CA LEU A 197 -20.82 -0.33 6.16
C LEU A 197 -21.22 1.12 6.48
N ASP A 198 -20.34 1.84 7.15
CA ASP A 198 -20.46 3.25 7.50
C ASP A 198 -20.13 4.20 6.33
N GLY A 199 -19.64 3.65 5.21
CA GLY A 199 -19.25 4.39 4.02
C GLY A 199 -17.82 4.91 4.07
N HIS A 200 -17.09 4.71 5.17
CA HIS A 200 -15.70 5.12 5.29
C HIS A 200 -14.76 4.15 4.58
N MET A 201 -13.63 4.69 4.12
CA MET A 201 -12.62 3.95 3.37
C MET A 201 -11.40 3.63 4.24
N ALA A 202 -10.75 2.54 3.93
CA ALA A 202 -9.41 2.25 4.40
C ALA A 202 -8.64 1.50 3.32
N GLY A 203 -7.31 1.53 3.43
CA GLY A 203 -6.43 0.78 2.55
C GLY A 203 -5.25 0.17 3.30
N ALA A 204 -4.67 -0.84 2.68
CA ALA A 204 -3.43 -1.48 3.11
C ALA A 204 -2.58 -1.84 1.90
N CYS A 205 -1.28 -1.89 2.10
CA CYS A 205 -0.32 -2.38 1.14
C CYS A 205 0.69 -3.25 1.89
N THR A 206 1.02 -4.44 1.39
CA THR A 206 2.01 -5.33 2.01
C THR A 206 2.78 -6.14 0.98
N THR A 207 4.06 -6.37 1.24
CA THR A 207 4.98 -7.00 0.29
C THR A 207 6.25 -7.53 0.97
N SER A 208 6.94 -8.48 0.32
CA SER A 208 8.35 -8.79 0.58
C SER A 208 9.32 -8.00 -0.34
N GLY A 209 8.78 -7.17 -1.21
CA GLY A 209 9.55 -6.37 -2.18
C GLY A 209 10.01 -7.18 -3.40
N LEU A 210 11.03 -6.68 -4.09
CA LEU A 210 11.63 -7.38 -5.24
C LEU A 210 12.39 -8.63 -4.79
N ALA A 211 12.29 -9.71 -5.57
CA ALA A 211 13.09 -10.90 -5.37
C ALA A 211 14.59 -10.56 -5.44
N PHE A 212 15.35 -11.04 -4.46
CA PHE A 212 16.80 -10.90 -4.39
C PHE A 212 17.30 -9.45 -4.45
N LYS A 213 16.47 -8.54 -3.92
CA LYS A 213 16.76 -7.09 -3.82
C LYS A 213 18.04 -6.83 -3.04
N MET A 214 18.61 -5.65 -3.22
CA MET A 214 19.69 -5.18 -2.33
C MET A 214 19.17 -5.15 -0.89
N ARG A 215 20.00 -5.60 0.05
CA ARG A 215 19.65 -5.52 1.46
C ARG A 215 19.36 -4.08 1.88
N GLY A 216 18.19 -3.88 2.53
CA GLY A 216 17.73 -2.55 2.93
C GLY A 216 16.93 -1.82 1.84
N ARG A 217 16.76 -2.39 0.63
CA ARG A 217 15.89 -1.80 -0.39
C ARG A 217 14.43 -1.84 0.08
N VAL A 218 13.79 -0.69 0.01
CA VAL A 218 12.36 -0.49 0.22
C VAL A 218 11.76 0.08 -1.06
N GLY A 219 10.62 -0.46 -1.50
CA GLY A 219 9.86 0.03 -2.65
C GLY A 219 8.81 1.07 -2.25
N ASP A 220 7.73 1.10 -3.01
CA ASP A 220 6.61 2.02 -2.80
C ASP A 220 5.63 1.59 -1.70
N SER A 221 5.56 0.28 -1.44
CA SER A 221 4.48 -0.32 -0.65
C SER A 221 4.29 0.27 0.76
N PRO A 222 5.33 0.62 1.55
CA PRO A 222 5.14 1.22 2.86
C PRO A 222 5.03 2.75 2.81
N ILE A 223 5.15 3.37 1.64
CA ILE A 223 5.19 4.83 1.47
C ILE A 223 3.81 5.35 1.13
N ILE A 224 3.16 5.98 2.11
CA ILE A 224 1.88 6.67 1.89
C ILE A 224 2.06 7.77 0.84
N GLY A 225 1.14 7.80 -0.12
CA GLY A 225 1.22 8.64 -1.31
C GLY A 225 1.85 7.93 -2.51
N ALA A 226 2.72 6.94 -2.30
CA ALA A 226 3.29 6.11 -3.36
C ALA A 226 2.49 4.81 -3.54
N GLY A 227 2.68 3.80 -2.71
CA GLY A 227 2.00 2.51 -2.79
C GLY A 227 0.53 2.56 -2.41
N LEU A 228 0.15 3.44 -1.51
CA LEU A 228 -1.21 3.60 -1.00
C LEU A 228 -1.55 5.07 -0.74
N PHE A 229 -2.78 5.47 -1.05
CA PHE A 229 -3.35 6.73 -0.57
C PHE A 229 -4.87 6.61 -0.42
N VAL A 230 -5.40 7.10 0.69
CA VAL A 230 -6.84 7.11 1.00
C VAL A 230 -7.28 8.54 1.32
N ASP A 231 -8.36 8.97 0.70
CA ASP A 231 -9.04 10.22 0.99
C ASP A 231 -10.54 9.99 0.94
N ASP A 232 -11.19 10.07 2.09
CA ASP A 232 -12.59 9.67 2.24
C ASP A 232 -13.55 10.56 1.43
N GLU A 233 -13.18 11.80 1.14
CA GLU A 233 -13.98 12.73 0.33
C GLU A 233 -13.88 12.44 -1.17
N VAL A 234 -12.81 11.78 -1.61
CA VAL A 234 -12.47 11.61 -3.04
C VAL A 234 -12.48 10.16 -3.44
N GLY A 235 -11.68 9.36 -2.75
CA GLY A 235 -11.42 7.97 -3.08
C GLY A 235 -10.08 7.48 -2.57
N ALA A 236 -9.69 6.32 -3.02
CA ALA A 236 -8.42 5.71 -2.66
C ALA A 236 -7.73 5.11 -3.87
N ALA A 237 -6.42 4.96 -3.79
CA ALA A 237 -5.64 4.25 -4.79
C ALA A 237 -4.53 3.43 -4.14
N THR A 238 -4.21 2.29 -4.75
CA THR A 238 -3.05 1.49 -4.41
C THR A 238 -2.29 1.13 -5.68
N ALA A 239 -0.98 0.90 -5.54
CA ALA A 239 -0.08 0.62 -6.64
C ALA A 239 0.64 -0.72 -6.46
N THR A 240 1.14 -1.26 -7.56
CA THR A 240 2.03 -2.42 -7.60
C THR A 240 2.95 -2.36 -8.81
N GLY A 241 4.03 -3.12 -8.79
CA GLY A 241 5.03 -3.18 -9.86
C GLY A 241 6.39 -2.62 -9.46
N VAL A 242 7.06 -1.89 -10.35
CA VAL A 242 8.37 -1.30 -10.06
C VAL A 242 8.24 -0.14 -9.07
N GLY A 243 8.54 -0.41 -7.81
CA GLY A 243 8.31 0.53 -6.70
C GLY A 243 9.01 1.87 -6.88
N GLU A 244 10.23 1.88 -7.41
CA GLU A 244 11.01 3.09 -7.68
C GLU A 244 10.30 4.06 -8.64
N ASP A 245 9.53 3.52 -9.59
CA ASP A 245 8.76 4.32 -10.54
C ASP A 245 7.48 4.87 -9.91
N VAL A 246 6.83 4.08 -9.07
CA VAL A 246 5.67 4.52 -8.29
C VAL A 246 6.05 5.65 -7.34
N VAL A 247 7.17 5.50 -6.60
CA VAL A 247 7.71 6.55 -5.70
C VAL A 247 8.01 7.82 -6.47
N ARG A 248 8.65 7.72 -7.66
CA ARG A 248 9.04 8.84 -8.50
C ARG A 248 7.90 9.81 -8.81
N VAL A 249 6.69 9.30 -8.94
CA VAL A 249 5.50 10.09 -9.31
C VAL A 249 4.53 10.29 -8.16
N ALA A 250 4.84 9.79 -6.94
CA ALA A 250 3.91 9.73 -5.81
C ALA A 250 2.56 9.13 -6.25
N GLY A 251 2.64 7.91 -6.81
CA GLY A 251 1.65 7.39 -7.75
C GLY A 251 0.23 7.35 -7.23
N SER A 252 -0.02 6.76 -6.06
CA SER A 252 -1.37 6.65 -5.51
C SER A 252 -1.97 8.00 -5.14
N HIS A 253 -1.18 8.90 -4.53
CA HIS A 253 -1.63 10.27 -4.27
C HIS A 253 -1.95 11.02 -5.57
N ALA A 254 -1.10 10.91 -6.59
CA ALA A 254 -1.32 11.57 -7.88
C ALA A 254 -2.62 11.09 -8.57
N VAL A 255 -2.96 9.81 -8.43
CA VAL A 255 -4.23 9.25 -8.93
C VAL A 255 -5.42 9.84 -8.18
N VAL A 256 -5.39 9.85 -6.84
CA VAL A 256 -6.49 10.40 -6.03
C VAL A 256 -6.65 11.90 -6.28
N GLU A 257 -5.57 12.65 -6.38
CA GLU A 257 -5.61 14.08 -6.68
C GLU A 257 -6.17 14.36 -8.09
N ALA A 258 -5.85 13.53 -9.07
CA ALA A 258 -6.45 13.65 -10.40
C ALA A 258 -7.97 13.37 -10.38
N ILE A 259 -8.44 12.46 -9.52
CA ILE A 259 -9.87 12.24 -9.29
C ILE A 259 -10.51 13.45 -8.61
N ARG A 260 -9.82 14.07 -7.63
CA ARG A 260 -10.28 15.31 -6.96
C ARG A 260 -10.49 16.44 -7.99
N GLN A 261 -9.61 16.52 -8.98
CA GLN A 261 -9.70 17.49 -10.08
C GLN A 261 -10.76 17.12 -11.14
N GLY A 262 -11.58 16.11 -10.90
CA GLY A 262 -12.72 15.75 -11.74
C GLY A 262 -12.48 14.66 -12.78
N LYS A 263 -11.27 14.09 -12.87
CA LYS A 263 -11.03 12.97 -13.77
C LYS A 263 -11.76 11.70 -13.32
N SER A 264 -12.17 10.89 -14.26
CA SER A 264 -12.59 9.52 -13.96
C SER A 264 -11.42 8.69 -13.41
N PRO A 265 -11.66 7.63 -12.64
CA PRO A 265 -10.59 6.77 -12.13
C PRO A 265 -9.64 6.26 -13.23
N THR A 266 -10.17 5.87 -14.38
CA THR A 266 -9.37 5.41 -15.53
C THR A 266 -8.50 6.52 -16.12
N GLU A 267 -9.03 7.72 -16.29
CA GLU A 267 -8.28 8.88 -16.79
C GLU A 267 -7.21 9.33 -15.79
N ALA A 268 -7.51 9.25 -14.50
CA ALA A 268 -6.55 9.55 -13.44
C ALA A 268 -5.34 8.62 -13.51
N CYS A 269 -5.57 7.30 -13.54
CA CYS A 269 -4.49 6.31 -13.70
C CYS A 269 -3.69 6.54 -14.98
N ARG A 270 -4.39 6.72 -16.11
CA ARG A 270 -3.73 6.99 -17.39
C ARG A 270 -2.82 8.19 -17.32
N SER A 271 -3.26 9.30 -16.73
CA SER A 271 -2.46 10.53 -16.62
C SER A 271 -1.18 10.35 -15.80
N VAL A 272 -1.20 9.50 -14.76
CA VAL A 272 -0.01 9.18 -13.95
C VAL A 272 0.94 8.28 -14.72
N ILE A 273 0.44 7.26 -15.43
CA ILE A 273 1.25 6.39 -16.30
C ILE A 273 1.90 7.18 -17.43
N GLU A 274 1.15 8.07 -18.10
CA GLU A 274 1.70 8.94 -19.14
C GLU A 274 2.78 9.89 -18.60
N ARG A 275 2.60 10.41 -17.37
CA ARG A 275 3.63 11.21 -16.70
C ARG A 275 4.88 10.37 -16.46
N LEU A 276 4.74 9.15 -15.97
CA LEU A 276 5.86 8.22 -15.77
C LEU A 276 6.58 7.93 -17.10
N ALA A 277 5.82 7.63 -18.16
CA ALA A 277 6.38 7.38 -19.49
C ALA A 277 7.20 8.57 -20.01
N ARG A 278 6.71 9.80 -19.84
CA ARG A 278 7.49 11.00 -20.20
C ARG A 278 8.79 11.15 -19.39
N LEU A 279 8.76 10.79 -18.11
CA LEU A 279 9.94 10.90 -17.25
C LEU A 279 11.00 9.82 -17.54
N ARG A 280 10.56 8.63 -17.97
CA ARG A 280 11.44 7.48 -18.21
C ARG A 280 11.82 7.31 -19.68
N GLY A 281 11.11 7.94 -20.61
CA GLY A 281 11.35 7.80 -22.03
C GLY A 281 11.22 6.34 -22.49
N THR A 282 12.15 5.87 -23.33
CA THR A 282 12.15 4.50 -23.86
C THR A 282 12.36 3.43 -22.79
N ALA A 283 12.93 3.78 -21.63
CA ALA A 283 13.15 2.82 -20.54
C ALA A 283 11.83 2.30 -19.92
N VAL A 284 10.69 2.94 -20.19
CA VAL A 284 9.37 2.52 -19.66
C VAL A 284 8.86 1.22 -20.30
N ALA A 285 9.34 0.86 -21.48
CA ALA A 285 8.84 -0.31 -22.23
C ALA A 285 9.01 -1.64 -21.44
N ASP A 286 9.98 -1.69 -20.55
CA ASP A 286 10.29 -2.86 -19.73
C ASP A 286 9.77 -2.74 -18.29
N HIS A 287 8.97 -1.70 -17.96
CA HIS A 287 8.50 -1.45 -16.61
C HIS A 287 7.02 -1.85 -16.46
N GLN A 288 6.72 -2.58 -15.41
CA GLN A 288 5.37 -2.88 -15.01
C GLN A 288 4.98 -1.98 -13.84
N VAL A 289 3.95 -1.17 -14.02
CA VAL A 289 3.30 -0.37 -12.97
C VAL A 289 1.81 -0.41 -13.20
N ALA A 290 1.05 -0.65 -12.15
CA ALA A 290 -0.41 -0.64 -12.21
C ALA A 290 -0.99 0.09 -10.98
N PHE A 291 -2.12 0.76 -11.19
CA PHE A 291 -2.87 1.44 -10.14
C PHE A 291 -4.29 0.90 -10.08
N TRP A 292 -4.77 0.70 -8.85
CA TRP A 292 -6.16 0.33 -8.55
C TRP A 292 -6.83 1.47 -7.80
N PRO A 293 -7.64 2.29 -8.47
CA PRO A 293 -8.37 3.35 -7.82
C PRO A 293 -9.77 2.89 -7.40
N CYS A 294 -10.23 3.42 -6.28
CA CYS A 294 -11.62 3.33 -5.84
C CYS A 294 -12.12 4.75 -5.56
N ARG A 295 -13.26 5.13 -6.15
CA ARG A 295 -13.87 6.44 -5.90
C ARG A 295 -14.93 6.30 -4.82
N ASN A 296 -14.86 7.16 -3.79
CA ASN A 296 -15.95 7.30 -2.85
C ASN A 296 -17.10 8.05 -3.55
N ARG A 297 -18.16 7.34 -3.89
CA ARG A 297 -19.40 7.97 -4.34
C ARG A 297 -20.37 7.90 -3.18
N GLY A 298 -20.45 8.95 -2.38
CA GLY A 298 -21.56 9.12 -1.46
C GLY A 298 -22.86 8.92 -2.24
N ASN A 299 -23.53 7.76 -2.04
CA ASN A 299 -24.68 7.23 -2.77
C ASN A 299 -24.42 6.59 -4.16
N GLY A 300 -24.26 5.29 -4.16
CA GLY A 300 -25.00 4.42 -5.09
C GLY A 300 -24.37 4.07 -6.43
N ALA A 301 -23.04 3.99 -6.60
CA ALA A 301 -22.50 3.17 -7.70
C ALA A 301 -21.07 2.73 -7.38
N ALA A 302 -20.91 1.48 -7.03
CA ALA A 302 -19.61 0.83 -7.05
C ALA A 302 -19.08 0.86 -8.49
N GLY A 303 -18.16 1.79 -8.75
CA GLY A 303 -17.46 1.83 -10.03
C GLY A 303 -16.53 0.62 -10.10
N ARG A 304 -16.65 -0.18 -11.14
CA ARG A 304 -15.66 -1.24 -11.42
C ARG A 304 -14.32 -0.57 -11.67
N SER A 305 -13.34 -0.85 -10.82
CA SER A 305 -11.95 -0.49 -11.07
C SER A 305 -11.38 -1.53 -12.04
N SER A 306 -10.96 -1.08 -13.20
CA SER A 306 -10.16 -1.91 -14.10
C SER A 306 -8.70 -1.49 -13.96
N PRO A 307 -7.76 -2.44 -13.92
CA PRO A 307 -6.35 -2.12 -13.94
C PRO A 307 -6.01 -1.37 -15.23
N VAL A 308 -5.21 -0.33 -15.12
CA VAL A 308 -4.63 0.35 -16.28
C VAL A 308 -3.13 0.07 -16.22
N SER A 309 -2.68 -0.80 -17.11
CA SER A 309 -1.26 -1.02 -17.39
C SER A 309 -0.94 -0.45 -18.75
N PRO A 310 0.31 -0.09 -19.03
CA PRO A 310 0.70 0.25 -20.40
C PRO A 310 0.45 -0.96 -21.30
N SER A 311 -0.21 -0.73 -22.43
CA SER A 311 -0.28 -1.72 -23.50
C SER A 311 1.12 -1.96 -24.07
N PRO A 312 1.41 -3.18 -24.54
CA PRO A 312 2.71 -3.53 -25.09
C PRO A 312 3.08 -2.66 -26.28
#